data_c312ac3b120dad74e740c3b0c7349c84
#
_entry.id   c312ac3b120dad74e740c3b0c7349c84
#
_cell.length_a   1.000
_cell.length_b   1.000
_cell.length_c   1.000
_cell.angle_alpha   90.00
_cell.angle_beta   90.00
_cell.angle_gamma   90.00
#
_symmetry.space_group_name_H-M   'P 1'
#
loop_
_entity.id
_entity.type
_entity.pdbx_description
1 polymer ?
#
loop_
_entity_poly.entity_id
_entity_poly.type
_entity_poly.pdbx_seq_one_letter_code
_entity_poly.pdbx_strand_id
1 'polypeptide(L)'
;MSHYITIPIDPNGIINPDEEIDDIISTSMSDAFGTTDVFIYSHGWWTTADSALQQYNIATTALTFRIRQHANLLARPASVPFLIGIHWPSMWVDDPTALLNKFEPFSFYGMEKRADDVGEEGLYAILRLLFRAVALGKGVRFNLFGHSFGCKVVCSALQKLAENDIPVPPNLFFNVILLQAAFGTDCLEPGKPYGRIIPKFSSGLRLLISKSAKDDALGKAFPVAHCMNFFAGEPRTALGATGPSDKTLAQFQQKQSVAISFGATLLGTCPSPTFDPVLVVADLTPVHSDPQNKYNGGWGGHHSDIFRPEIYDLMSWFLFGQKEAPKTVEI
;
A
#
# COMPACT_ATOMS: atom_id res chain seq x y z
N MET A 1 -10.87 -17.51 12.78
CA MET A 1 -9.91 -16.63 13.50
C MET A 1 -9.10 -15.93 12.45
N SER A 2 -8.77 -14.64 12.61
CA SER A 2 -7.82 -13.97 11.71
C SER A 2 -6.41 -14.32 12.17
N HIS A 3 -5.57 -14.82 11.27
CA HIS A 3 -4.15 -14.99 11.52
C HIS A 3 -3.42 -13.68 11.23
N TYR A 4 -2.57 -13.27 12.16
CA TYR A 4 -1.72 -12.09 12.00
C TYR A 4 -0.30 -12.45 12.38
N ILE A 5 0.65 -12.09 11.53
CA ILE A 5 2.09 -12.21 11.79
C ILE A 5 2.80 -10.93 11.41
N THR A 6 3.93 -10.67 12.04
CA THR A 6 4.89 -9.65 11.62
C THR A 6 6.14 -10.34 11.16
N ILE A 7 6.59 -10.02 9.94
CA ILE A 7 7.80 -10.58 9.36
C ILE A 7 8.88 -9.51 9.39
N PRO A 8 9.95 -9.69 10.19
CA PRO A 8 11.09 -8.80 10.17
C PRO A 8 11.95 -9.04 8.92
N ILE A 9 12.35 -7.96 8.27
CA ILE A 9 13.27 -7.97 7.14
C ILE A 9 14.47 -7.11 7.51
N ASP A 10 15.67 -7.58 7.24
CA ASP A 10 16.90 -6.84 7.54
C ASP A 10 17.12 -5.63 6.57
N PRO A 11 18.13 -4.77 6.81
CA PRO A 11 18.40 -3.63 5.94
C PRO A 11 18.75 -3.97 4.49
N ASN A 12 19.14 -5.21 4.20
CA ASN A 12 19.48 -5.69 2.86
C ASN A 12 18.33 -6.45 2.18
N GLY A 13 17.16 -6.44 2.80
CA GLY A 13 15.99 -7.16 2.28
C GLY A 13 15.98 -8.66 2.64
N ILE A 14 16.92 -9.13 3.46
CA ILE A 14 17.00 -10.55 3.80
C ILE A 14 15.96 -10.85 4.89
N ILE A 15 15.09 -11.80 4.60
CA ILE A 15 14.27 -12.44 5.62
C ILE A 15 15.20 -13.41 6.34
N ASN A 16 15.24 -13.35 7.65
CA ASN A 16 15.84 -14.41 8.41
C ASN A 16 14.95 -15.64 8.20
N PRO A 17 15.38 -16.68 7.47
CA PRO A 17 14.53 -17.82 7.16
C PRO A 17 14.41 -18.64 8.45
N ASP A 18 13.51 -18.22 9.32
CA ASP A 18 13.01 -19.07 10.36
C ASP A 18 12.11 -20.09 9.69
N GLU A 19 12.39 -21.38 9.86
CA GLU A 19 11.49 -22.49 9.48
C GLU A 19 10.06 -22.20 9.97
N GLU A 20 9.94 -21.44 11.05
CA GLU A 20 8.68 -20.96 11.63
C GLU A 20 7.85 -20.11 10.65
N ILE A 21 8.47 -19.23 9.83
CA ILE A 21 7.72 -18.40 8.86
C ILE A 21 7.13 -19.25 7.74
N ASP A 22 7.89 -20.21 7.21
CA ASP A 22 7.41 -21.12 6.18
C ASP A 22 6.27 -22.00 6.70
N ASP A 23 6.38 -22.50 7.93
CA ASP A 23 5.35 -23.29 8.58
C ASP A 23 4.08 -22.47 8.86
N ILE A 24 4.21 -21.24 9.34
CA ILE A 24 3.07 -20.33 9.57
C ILE A 24 2.37 -20.03 8.24
N ILE A 25 3.12 -19.68 7.18
CA ILE A 25 2.55 -19.39 5.86
C ILE A 25 1.85 -20.64 5.32
N SER A 26 2.51 -21.78 5.32
CA SER A 26 1.97 -23.05 4.80
C SER A 26 0.71 -23.44 5.55
N THR A 27 0.72 -23.34 6.86
CA THR A 27 -0.44 -23.62 7.71
C THR A 27 -1.58 -22.67 7.42
N SER A 28 -1.32 -21.35 7.39
CA SER A 28 -2.36 -20.31 7.17
C SER A 28 -2.96 -20.37 5.77
N MET A 29 -2.22 -20.85 4.79
CA MET A 29 -2.68 -21.02 3.41
C MET A 29 -3.31 -22.39 3.15
N SER A 30 -3.27 -23.31 4.12
CA SER A 30 -3.85 -24.65 3.97
C SER A 30 -5.37 -24.61 3.78
N ASP A 31 -5.92 -25.67 3.20
CA ASP A 31 -7.37 -25.81 3.00
C ASP A 31 -8.16 -25.85 4.31
N ALA A 32 -7.53 -26.33 5.40
CA ALA A 32 -8.13 -26.36 6.73
C ALA A 32 -8.49 -24.98 7.26
N PHE A 33 -7.70 -23.95 6.94
CA PHE A 33 -7.96 -22.56 7.34
C PHE A 33 -8.88 -21.81 6.38
N GLY A 34 -8.96 -22.22 5.12
CA GLY A 34 -9.85 -21.64 4.13
C GLY A 34 -9.53 -20.19 3.80
N THR A 35 -8.27 -19.72 3.94
CA THR A 35 -7.86 -18.35 3.63
C THR A 35 -8.29 -17.96 2.22
N THR A 36 -8.98 -16.83 2.12
CA THR A 36 -9.47 -16.25 0.85
C THR A 36 -8.77 -14.94 0.51
N ASP A 37 -8.21 -14.28 1.51
CA ASP A 37 -7.60 -12.96 1.39
C ASP A 37 -6.30 -12.90 2.20
N VAL A 38 -5.22 -12.55 1.53
CA VAL A 38 -3.94 -12.22 2.18
C VAL A 38 -3.81 -10.70 2.19
N PHE A 39 -3.57 -10.13 3.36
CA PHE A 39 -3.32 -8.70 3.53
C PHE A 39 -1.87 -8.50 3.93
N ILE A 40 -1.14 -7.70 3.17
CA ILE A 40 0.26 -7.38 3.45
C ILE A 40 0.39 -5.88 3.59
N TYR A 41 0.90 -5.43 4.74
CA TYR A 41 1.13 -4.02 5.03
C TYR A 41 2.61 -3.73 5.24
N SER A 42 3.12 -2.68 4.56
CA SER A 42 4.44 -2.12 4.78
C SER A 42 4.36 -0.67 5.25
N HIS A 43 4.97 -0.40 6.41
CA HIS A 43 5.05 0.95 7.00
C HIS A 43 6.01 1.86 6.23
N GLY A 44 5.95 3.16 6.53
CA GLY A 44 6.80 4.19 5.93
C GLY A 44 8.13 4.40 6.65
N TRP A 45 8.87 5.39 6.16
CA TRP A 45 10.10 5.90 6.77
C TRP A 45 9.82 6.49 8.15
N TRP A 46 10.86 6.53 9.00
CA TRP A 46 10.82 7.08 10.36
C TRP A 46 9.87 6.34 11.30
N THR A 47 9.77 5.05 11.15
CA THR A 47 8.91 4.19 11.96
C THR A 47 9.76 3.25 12.80
N THR A 48 9.65 3.36 14.14
CA THR A 48 10.30 2.44 15.08
C THR A 48 9.60 1.08 15.06
N ALA A 49 10.25 0.05 15.59
CA ALA A 49 9.66 -1.28 15.73
C ALA A 49 8.33 -1.25 16.49
N ASP A 50 8.30 -0.54 17.63
CA ASP A 50 7.08 -0.38 18.43
C ASP A 50 5.97 0.37 17.67
N SER A 51 6.34 1.44 16.95
CA SER A 51 5.38 2.19 16.13
C SER A 51 4.84 1.35 14.98
N ALA A 52 5.68 0.52 14.33
CA ALA A 52 5.25 -0.38 13.29
C ALA A 52 4.23 -1.39 13.83
N LEU A 53 4.53 -2.03 14.96
CA LEU A 53 3.63 -2.98 15.61
C LEU A 53 2.29 -2.32 15.98
N GLN A 54 2.33 -1.09 16.50
CA GLN A 54 1.11 -0.33 16.79
C GLN A 54 0.29 -0.05 15.53
N GLN A 55 0.94 0.38 14.44
CA GLN A 55 0.29 0.62 13.15
C GLN A 55 -0.37 -0.67 12.63
N TYR A 56 0.30 -1.81 12.70
CA TYR A 56 -0.24 -3.10 12.28
C TYR A 56 -1.45 -3.53 13.11
N ASN A 57 -1.39 -3.33 14.43
CA ASN A 57 -2.52 -3.63 15.31
C ASN A 57 -3.75 -2.78 14.99
N ILE A 58 -3.56 -1.48 14.72
CA ILE A 58 -4.63 -0.57 14.30
C ILE A 58 -5.21 -1.04 12.96
N ALA A 59 -4.36 -1.26 11.96
CA ALA A 59 -4.77 -1.68 10.62
C ALA A 59 -5.51 -3.02 10.65
N THR A 60 -4.97 -4.01 11.36
CA THR A 60 -5.55 -5.34 11.51
C THR A 60 -6.94 -5.27 12.16
N THR A 61 -7.07 -4.51 13.26
CA THR A 61 -8.33 -4.34 13.96
C THR A 61 -9.37 -3.67 13.07
N ALA A 62 -8.98 -2.55 12.42
CA ALA A 62 -9.87 -1.79 11.56
C ALA A 62 -10.34 -2.60 10.34
N LEU A 63 -9.42 -3.30 9.66
CA LEU A 63 -9.76 -4.13 8.50
C LEU A 63 -10.61 -5.33 8.89
N THR A 64 -10.26 -6.05 9.96
CA THR A 64 -11.04 -7.21 10.41
C THR A 64 -12.48 -6.81 10.78
N PHE A 65 -12.66 -5.68 11.44
CA PHE A 65 -13.99 -5.15 11.75
C PHE A 65 -14.80 -4.90 10.48
N ARG A 66 -14.21 -4.23 9.49
CA ARG A 66 -14.88 -3.90 8.23
C ARG A 66 -15.16 -5.12 7.35
N ILE A 67 -14.25 -6.08 7.30
CA ILE A 67 -14.46 -7.36 6.62
C ILE A 67 -15.72 -8.04 7.16
N ARG A 68 -15.89 -8.08 8.47
CA ARG A 68 -17.09 -8.66 9.11
C ARG A 68 -18.36 -7.88 8.79
N GLN A 69 -18.29 -6.54 8.83
CA GLN A 69 -19.43 -5.71 8.44
C GLN A 69 -19.87 -5.97 7.00
N HIS A 70 -18.90 -6.03 6.07
CA HIS A 70 -19.19 -6.30 4.65
C HIS A 70 -19.74 -7.69 4.41
N ALA A 71 -19.23 -8.72 5.07
CA ALA A 71 -19.78 -10.07 4.98
C ALA A 71 -21.25 -10.09 5.37
N ASN A 72 -21.62 -9.41 6.44
CA ASN A 72 -23.01 -9.32 6.90
C ASN A 72 -23.91 -8.52 5.93
N LEU A 73 -23.42 -7.39 5.40
CA LEU A 73 -24.21 -6.51 4.52
C LEU A 73 -24.45 -7.11 3.14
N LEU A 74 -23.48 -7.86 2.61
CA LEU A 74 -23.52 -8.36 1.24
C LEU A 74 -24.00 -9.81 1.15
N ALA A 75 -24.35 -10.46 2.28
CA ALA A 75 -24.68 -11.89 2.36
C ALA A 75 -23.67 -12.78 1.62
N ARG A 76 -22.40 -12.36 1.60
CA ARG A 76 -21.28 -13.12 1.02
C ARG A 76 -20.64 -13.99 2.09
N PRO A 77 -20.01 -15.11 1.70
CA PRO A 77 -19.17 -15.84 2.64
C PRO A 77 -18.16 -14.90 3.27
N ALA A 78 -17.99 -14.98 4.58
CA ALA A 78 -17.02 -14.17 5.28
C ALA A 78 -15.63 -14.42 4.69
N SER A 79 -14.93 -13.33 4.35
CA SER A 79 -13.50 -13.43 4.01
C SER A 79 -12.75 -14.01 5.21
N VAL A 80 -11.88 -14.97 4.95
CA VAL A 80 -10.94 -15.51 5.95
C VAL A 80 -9.59 -14.85 5.71
N PRO A 81 -9.27 -13.75 6.44
CA PRO A 81 -8.07 -12.99 6.20
C PRO A 81 -6.85 -13.63 6.88
N PHE A 82 -5.73 -13.63 6.16
CA PHE A 82 -4.40 -13.78 6.70
C PHE A 82 -3.67 -12.44 6.59
N LEU A 83 -3.20 -11.88 7.70
CA LEU A 83 -2.63 -10.55 7.77
C LEU A 83 -1.13 -10.63 8.07
N ILE A 84 -0.33 -9.94 7.27
CA ILE A 84 1.13 -9.90 7.36
C ILE A 84 1.57 -8.44 7.47
N GLY A 85 2.28 -8.11 8.55
CA GLY A 85 3.00 -6.84 8.69
C GLY A 85 4.46 -7.01 8.28
N ILE A 86 4.93 -6.19 7.35
CA ILE A 86 6.33 -6.18 6.94
C ILE A 86 7.07 -5.16 7.79
N HIS A 87 7.90 -5.65 8.71
CA HIS A 87 8.74 -4.80 9.53
C HIS A 87 10.16 -4.71 8.94
N TRP A 88 10.56 -3.51 8.56
CA TRP A 88 11.89 -3.22 8.01
C TRP A 88 12.53 -2.03 8.72
N PRO A 89 13.88 -1.97 8.85
CA PRO A 89 14.54 -0.88 9.54
C PRO A 89 14.49 0.39 8.72
N SER A 90 13.47 1.21 8.96
CA SER A 90 13.17 2.44 8.24
C SER A 90 13.89 3.68 8.81
N MET A 91 14.82 3.47 9.76
CA MET A 91 15.74 4.46 10.31
C MET A 91 17.14 3.87 10.38
N TRP A 92 18.18 4.72 10.52
CA TRP A 92 19.55 4.25 10.73
C TRP A 92 19.74 3.59 12.08
N VAL A 93 19.09 4.14 13.10
CA VAL A 93 19.06 3.62 14.47
C VAL A 93 17.59 3.64 14.91
N ASP A 94 17.14 2.60 15.58
CA ASP A 94 15.75 2.51 16.08
C ASP A 94 15.53 3.41 17.33
N ASP A 95 15.98 4.66 17.21
CA ASP A 95 15.78 5.75 18.14
C ASP A 95 15.56 7.05 17.35
N PRO A 96 14.34 7.59 17.33
CA PRO A 96 14.02 8.80 16.56
C PRO A 96 14.78 10.05 17.04
N THR A 97 15.39 10.01 18.22
CA THR A 97 16.17 11.11 18.77
C THR A 97 17.65 11.04 18.38
N ALA A 98 18.11 9.91 17.84
CA ALA A 98 19.51 9.71 17.48
C ALA A 98 19.98 10.72 16.44
N LEU A 99 21.22 11.24 16.65
CA LEU A 99 21.81 12.23 15.76
C LEU A 99 21.90 11.77 14.30
N LEU A 100 22.18 10.47 14.08
CA LEU A 100 22.26 9.89 12.73
C LEU A 100 20.95 9.99 11.95
N ASN A 101 19.81 9.92 12.63
CA ASN A 101 18.50 10.07 11.99
C ASN A 101 18.19 11.54 11.63
N LYS A 102 18.87 12.52 12.26
CA LYS A 102 18.66 13.96 12.02
C LYS A 102 19.35 14.49 10.77
N PHE A 103 20.24 13.73 10.14
CA PHE A 103 20.83 14.07 8.84
C PHE A 103 19.86 13.72 7.69
N GLU A 104 18.72 14.37 7.67
CA GLU A 104 17.55 14.06 6.83
C GLU A 104 17.84 13.85 5.34
N PRO A 105 18.61 14.67 4.61
CA PRO A 105 18.84 14.43 3.20
C PRO A 105 19.57 13.12 2.91
N PHE A 106 20.60 12.80 3.71
CA PHE A 106 21.36 11.56 3.52
C PHE A 106 20.59 10.33 3.99
N SER A 107 19.80 10.46 5.07
CA SER A 107 18.94 9.38 5.55
C SER A 107 17.80 9.10 4.56
N PHE A 108 17.26 10.10 3.89
CA PHE A 108 16.22 9.96 2.87
C PHE A 108 16.66 9.00 1.74
N TYR A 109 17.82 9.26 1.09
CA TYR A 109 18.29 8.40 -0.01
C TYR A 109 18.64 7.00 0.44
N GLY A 110 19.29 6.87 1.60
CA GLY A 110 19.59 5.57 2.17
C GLY A 110 18.33 4.75 2.44
N MET A 111 17.28 5.39 2.96
CA MET A 111 16.00 4.72 3.24
C MET A 111 15.18 4.49 1.98
N GLU A 112 15.25 5.40 1.00
CA GLU A 112 14.64 5.21 -0.30
C GLU A 112 15.17 3.95 -0.98
N LYS A 113 16.51 3.80 -1.07
CA LYS A 113 17.13 2.59 -1.62
C LYS A 113 16.80 1.36 -0.79
N ARG A 114 16.87 1.45 0.54
CA ARG A 114 16.55 0.34 1.43
C ARG A 114 15.11 -0.16 1.23
N ALA A 115 14.15 0.75 1.01
CA ALA A 115 12.78 0.36 0.73
C ALA A 115 12.67 -0.45 -0.57
N ASP A 116 13.46 -0.11 -1.60
CA ASP A 116 13.53 -0.91 -2.82
C ASP A 116 14.17 -2.28 -2.54
N ASP A 117 15.31 -2.35 -1.85
CA ASP A 117 16.02 -3.60 -1.51
C ASP A 117 15.08 -4.54 -0.68
N VAL A 118 14.37 -3.99 0.31
CA VAL A 118 13.38 -4.73 1.12
C VAL A 118 12.24 -5.27 0.26
N GLY A 119 11.79 -4.51 -0.73
CA GLY A 119 10.77 -4.95 -1.68
C GLY A 119 11.29 -6.04 -2.60
N GLU A 120 12.43 -5.79 -3.26
CA GLU A 120 13.01 -6.67 -4.27
C GLU A 120 13.47 -8.03 -3.73
N GLU A 121 13.93 -8.09 -2.50
CA GLU A 121 14.40 -9.33 -1.90
C GLU A 121 13.41 -9.89 -0.88
N GLY A 122 13.01 -9.09 0.12
CA GLY A 122 12.21 -9.56 1.24
C GLY A 122 10.75 -9.82 0.88
N LEU A 123 10.00 -8.78 0.53
CA LEU A 123 8.58 -8.96 0.21
C LEU A 123 8.39 -9.84 -1.04
N TYR A 124 9.30 -9.77 -2.00
CA TYR A 124 9.30 -10.67 -3.15
C TYR A 124 9.43 -12.14 -2.73
N ALA A 125 10.33 -12.46 -1.79
CA ALA A 125 10.48 -13.83 -1.28
C ALA A 125 9.21 -14.30 -0.56
N ILE A 126 8.60 -13.44 0.28
CA ILE A 126 7.32 -13.74 0.95
C ILE A 126 6.21 -14.03 -0.06
N LEU A 127 6.08 -13.21 -1.10
CA LEU A 127 5.08 -13.42 -2.14
C LEU A 127 5.30 -14.76 -2.87
N ARG A 128 6.55 -15.15 -3.12
CA ARG A 128 6.85 -16.46 -3.71
C ARG A 128 6.46 -17.64 -2.81
N LEU A 129 6.71 -17.52 -1.50
CA LEU A 129 6.28 -18.55 -0.53
C LEU A 129 4.75 -18.66 -0.52
N LEU A 130 4.06 -17.52 -0.44
CA LEU A 130 2.60 -17.47 -0.51
C LEU A 130 2.05 -18.08 -1.79
N PHE A 131 2.65 -17.80 -2.95
CA PHE A 131 2.21 -18.39 -4.23
C PHE A 131 2.38 -19.90 -4.29
N ARG A 132 3.45 -20.43 -3.67
CA ARG A 132 3.65 -21.90 -3.56
C ARG A 132 2.62 -22.54 -2.63
N ALA A 133 2.24 -21.83 -1.56
CA ALA A 133 1.28 -22.31 -0.59
C ALA A 133 -0.18 -22.23 -1.07
N VAL A 134 -0.48 -21.41 -2.10
CA VAL A 134 -1.82 -21.38 -2.72
C VAL A 134 -2.06 -22.67 -3.45
N ALA A 135 -3.02 -23.46 -2.97
CA ALA A 135 -3.43 -24.70 -3.63
C ALA A 135 -3.91 -24.43 -5.08
N LEU A 136 -3.56 -25.34 -5.98
CA LEU A 136 -3.98 -25.29 -7.38
C LEU A 136 -5.51 -25.19 -7.47
N GLY A 137 -6.00 -24.15 -8.13
CA GLY A 137 -7.44 -23.92 -8.33
C GLY A 137 -8.13 -23.07 -7.27
N LYS A 138 -7.47 -22.72 -6.17
CA LYS A 138 -8.03 -21.82 -5.14
C LYS A 138 -7.82 -20.36 -5.53
N GLY A 139 -8.89 -19.61 -5.63
CA GLY A 139 -8.83 -18.16 -5.81
C GLY A 139 -8.47 -17.47 -4.50
N VAL A 140 -7.32 -16.80 -4.45
CA VAL A 140 -6.88 -15.99 -3.31
C VAL A 140 -6.64 -14.56 -3.77
N ARG A 141 -7.14 -13.60 -3.00
CA ARG A 141 -6.89 -12.17 -3.24
C ARG A 141 -5.69 -11.71 -2.42
N PHE A 142 -4.73 -11.10 -3.07
CA PHE A 142 -3.58 -10.46 -2.45
C PHE A 142 -3.84 -8.97 -2.33
N ASN A 143 -4.01 -8.49 -1.10
CA ASN A 143 -4.30 -7.11 -0.77
C ASN A 143 -3.01 -6.49 -0.20
N LEU A 144 -2.24 -5.82 -1.06
CA LEU A 144 -0.95 -5.22 -0.73
C LEU A 144 -1.16 -3.74 -0.45
N PHE A 145 -0.78 -3.26 0.70
CA PHE A 145 -0.84 -1.84 0.98
C PHE A 145 0.41 -1.32 1.67
N GLY A 146 0.84 -0.15 1.22
CA GLY A 146 1.99 0.54 1.74
C GLY A 146 1.63 1.97 2.13
N HIS A 147 2.40 2.53 3.05
CA HIS A 147 2.39 3.95 3.39
C HIS A 147 3.74 4.56 3.09
N SER A 148 3.76 5.73 2.43
CA SER A 148 5.01 6.45 2.18
C SER A 148 6.04 5.59 1.43
N PHE A 149 7.25 5.37 1.98
CA PHE A 149 8.23 4.42 1.44
C PHE A 149 7.78 2.95 1.50
N GLY A 150 6.83 2.60 2.35
CA GLY A 150 6.21 1.27 2.28
C GLY A 150 5.52 1.00 0.94
N CYS A 151 5.09 2.05 0.23
CA CYS A 151 4.60 1.92 -1.15
C CYS A 151 5.71 1.49 -2.11
N LYS A 152 6.96 1.94 -1.90
CA LYS A 152 8.12 1.48 -2.67
C LYS A 152 8.37 -0.01 -2.43
N VAL A 153 8.35 -0.45 -1.16
CA VAL A 153 8.49 -1.87 -0.80
C VAL A 153 7.49 -2.73 -1.59
N VAL A 154 6.21 -2.32 -1.62
CA VAL A 154 5.17 -3.03 -2.36
C VAL A 154 5.43 -3.02 -3.87
N CYS A 155 5.74 -1.84 -4.43
CA CYS A 155 5.95 -1.71 -5.87
C CYS A 155 7.23 -2.41 -6.35
N SER A 156 8.33 -2.36 -5.59
CA SER A 156 9.58 -3.05 -5.92
C SER A 156 9.41 -4.57 -5.94
N ALA A 157 8.66 -5.14 -4.97
CA ALA A 157 8.34 -6.56 -4.97
C ALA A 157 7.53 -6.98 -6.19
N LEU A 158 6.50 -6.21 -6.55
CA LEU A 158 5.68 -6.49 -7.73
C LEU A 158 6.46 -6.31 -9.03
N GLN A 159 7.34 -5.29 -9.12
CA GLN A 159 8.22 -5.07 -10.26
C GLN A 159 9.17 -6.27 -10.44
N LYS A 160 9.78 -6.76 -9.36
CA LYS A 160 10.65 -7.93 -9.37
C LYS A 160 9.92 -9.19 -9.84
N LEU A 161 8.68 -9.39 -9.38
CA LEU A 161 7.81 -10.46 -9.87
C LEU A 161 7.54 -10.34 -11.38
N ALA A 162 7.30 -9.11 -11.85
CA ALA A 162 7.04 -8.85 -13.27
C ALA A 162 8.28 -9.06 -14.14
N GLU A 163 9.47 -8.76 -13.65
CA GLU A 163 10.75 -8.91 -14.34
C GLU A 163 11.18 -10.37 -14.46
N ASN A 164 10.99 -11.14 -13.43
CA ASN A 164 11.40 -12.54 -13.37
C ASN A 164 10.43 -13.49 -14.10
N ASP A 165 9.43 -12.96 -14.78
CA ASP A 165 8.41 -13.73 -15.51
C ASP A 165 7.83 -14.91 -14.75
N ILE A 166 7.76 -14.76 -13.43
CA ILE A 166 7.18 -15.81 -12.58
C ILE A 166 5.73 -16.03 -13.00
N PRO A 167 5.33 -17.28 -13.27
CA PRO A 167 3.95 -17.57 -13.56
C PRO A 167 3.07 -17.16 -12.37
N VAL A 168 2.24 -16.14 -12.58
CA VAL A 168 1.21 -15.79 -11.61
C VAL A 168 0.08 -16.79 -11.78
N PRO A 169 -0.34 -17.49 -10.72
CA PRO A 169 -1.48 -18.38 -10.82
C PRO A 169 -2.70 -17.66 -11.43
N PRO A 170 -3.43 -18.28 -12.37
CA PRO A 170 -4.46 -17.60 -13.16
C PRO A 170 -5.63 -17.06 -12.34
N ASN A 171 -5.78 -17.53 -11.10
CA ASN A 171 -6.84 -17.11 -10.18
C ASN A 171 -6.35 -16.16 -9.09
N LEU A 172 -5.16 -15.57 -9.24
CA LEU A 172 -4.64 -14.56 -8.32
C LEU A 172 -5.10 -13.17 -8.73
N PHE A 173 -5.60 -12.44 -7.75
CA PHE A 173 -5.98 -11.04 -7.89
C PHE A 173 -5.14 -10.19 -6.94
N PHE A 174 -4.62 -9.09 -7.49
CA PHE A 174 -3.87 -8.10 -6.71
C PHE A 174 -4.71 -6.84 -6.52
N ASN A 175 -5.02 -6.53 -5.27
CA ASN A 175 -5.47 -5.20 -4.87
C ASN A 175 -4.27 -4.47 -4.27
N VAL A 176 -3.79 -3.43 -4.93
CA VAL A 176 -2.65 -2.63 -4.50
C VAL A 176 -3.15 -1.28 -4.01
N ILE A 177 -2.79 -0.91 -2.79
CA ILE A 177 -3.22 0.32 -2.14
C ILE A 177 -1.97 1.13 -1.77
N LEU A 178 -1.80 2.27 -2.42
CA LEU A 178 -0.67 3.17 -2.25
C LEU A 178 -1.12 4.41 -1.47
N LEU A 179 -0.90 4.38 -0.15
CA LEU A 179 -1.27 5.48 0.74
C LEU A 179 -0.14 6.51 0.79
N GLN A 180 -0.41 7.70 0.23
CA GLN A 180 0.54 8.83 0.22
C GLN A 180 1.97 8.39 -0.17
N ALA A 181 2.07 7.78 -1.35
CA ALA A 181 3.28 7.13 -1.84
C ALA A 181 4.44 8.12 -2.04
N ALA A 182 5.60 7.80 -1.44
CA ALA A 182 6.81 8.61 -1.49
C ALA A 182 7.74 8.18 -2.65
N PHE A 183 7.25 8.27 -3.88
CA PHE A 183 8.03 8.11 -5.11
C PHE A 183 7.41 8.92 -6.24
N GLY A 184 8.15 9.12 -7.34
CA GLY A 184 7.75 10.00 -8.43
C GLY A 184 6.45 9.61 -9.10
N THR A 185 5.68 10.61 -9.54
CA THR A 185 4.39 10.45 -10.25
C THR A 185 4.49 9.62 -11.52
N ASP A 186 5.69 9.58 -12.11
CA ASP A 186 6.01 8.87 -13.36
C ASP A 186 6.52 7.43 -13.14
N CYS A 187 6.77 7.01 -11.90
CA CYS A 187 7.42 5.71 -11.63
C CYS A 187 6.64 4.48 -12.13
N LEU A 188 5.33 4.60 -12.33
CA LEU A 188 4.48 3.54 -12.88
C LEU A 188 4.35 3.60 -14.41
N GLU A 189 5.01 4.56 -15.09
CA GLU A 189 5.02 4.63 -16.56
C GLU A 189 5.88 3.52 -17.17
N PRO A 190 5.58 3.08 -18.40
CA PRO A 190 6.45 2.15 -19.13
C PRO A 190 7.90 2.66 -19.21
N GLY A 191 8.85 1.78 -18.89
CA GLY A 191 10.28 2.10 -18.87
C GLY A 191 10.76 2.85 -17.63
N LYS A 192 9.90 3.09 -16.64
CA LYS A 192 10.22 3.67 -15.33
C LYS A 192 10.37 2.57 -14.28
N PRO A 193 10.86 2.90 -13.06
CA PRO A 193 11.20 1.89 -12.04
C PRO A 193 10.13 0.82 -11.78
N TYR A 194 8.85 1.17 -11.79
CA TYR A 194 7.74 0.24 -11.54
C TYR A 194 6.85 0.04 -12.78
N GLY A 195 7.38 0.30 -13.95
CA GLY A 195 6.61 0.37 -15.21
C GLY A 195 6.14 -0.98 -15.76
N ARG A 196 6.62 -2.11 -15.23
CA ARG A 196 6.17 -3.44 -15.64
C ARG A 196 4.97 -3.97 -14.86
N ILE A 197 4.62 -3.35 -13.73
CA ILE A 197 3.54 -3.82 -12.85
C ILE A 197 2.20 -3.83 -13.60
N ILE A 198 1.80 -2.70 -14.15
CA ILE A 198 0.50 -2.54 -14.80
C ILE A 198 0.34 -3.47 -16.00
N PRO A 199 1.28 -3.54 -16.96
CA PRO A 199 1.17 -4.45 -18.09
C PRO A 199 1.15 -5.93 -17.67
N LYS A 200 2.04 -6.32 -16.74
CA LYS A 200 2.17 -7.73 -16.32
C LYS A 200 0.94 -8.27 -15.63
N PHE A 201 0.36 -7.50 -14.71
CA PHE A 201 -0.76 -7.93 -13.88
C PHE A 201 -2.11 -7.41 -14.38
N SER A 202 -2.18 -6.92 -15.61
CA SER A 202 -3.34 -6.20 -16.16
C SER A 202 -4.68 -6.95 -16.10
N SER A 203 -4.67 -8.28 -16.07
CA SER A 203 -5.88 -9.10 -15.98
C SER A 203 -6.43 -9.27 -14.55
N GLY A 204 -5.61 -9.00 -13.53
CA GLY A 204 -5.97 -9.22 -12.13
C GLY A 204 -5.49 -8.12 -11.18
N LEU A 205 -5.06 -6.97 -11.70
CA LEU A 205 -4.61 -5.82 -10.89
C LEU A 205 -5.73 -4.81 -10.70
N ARG A 206 -5.95 -4.42 -9.46
CA ARG A 206 -6.69 -3.21 -9.07
C ARG A 206 -5.78 -2.32 -8.27
N LEU A 207 -5.84 -1.02 -8.50
CA LEU A 207 -4.92 -0.05 -7.91
C LEU A 207 -5.70 1.11 -7.26
N LEU A 208 -5.44 1.36 -5.97
CA LEU A 208 -5.89 2.56 -5.27
C LEU A 208 -4.67 3.41 -4.95
N ILE A 209 -4.68 4.66 -5.38
CA ILE A 209 -3.65 5.66 -5.10
C ILE A 209 -4.30 6.79 -4.31
N SER A 210 -3.82 7.06 -3.10
CA SER A 210 -4.22 8.25 -2.37
C SER A 210 -3.25 9.39 -2.61
N LYS A 211 -3.79 10.62 -2.63
CA LYS A 211 -3.03 11.86 -2.67
C LYS A 211 -3.58 12.87 -1.69
N SER A 212 -2.76 13.85 -1.27
CA SER A 212 -3.22 14.96 -0.45
C SER A 212 -2.35 16.21 -0.63
N ALA A 213 -2.98 17.35 -0.91
CA ALA A 213 -2.30 18.63 -0.94
C ALA A 213 -1.90 19.14 0.48
N LYS A 214 -2.34 18.45 1.53
CA LYS A 214 -1.97 18.72 2.93
C LYS A 214 -0.81 17.86 3.43
N ASP A 215 -0.25 17.04 2.57
CA ASP A 215 0.95 16.25 2.82
C ASP A 215 2.19 17.09 2.59
N ASP A 216 2.68 17.74 3.63
CA ASP A 216 3.85 18.61 3.54
C ASP A 216 5.16 17.84 3.35
N ALA A 217 5.23 16.59 3.81
CA ALA A 217 6.39 15.74 3.57
C ALA A 217 6.57 15.44 2.07
N LEU A 218 5.51 15.13 1.39
CA LEU A 218 5.54 14.80 -0.05
C LEU A 218 5.46 16.03 -0.95
N GLY A 219 4.72 17.06 -0.53
CA GLY A 219 4.54 18.29 -1.32
C GLY A 219 5.72 19.25 -1.24
N LYS A 220 6.46 19.27 -0.12
CA LYS A 220 7.55 20.20 0.14
C LYS A 220 8.91 19.54 0.33
N ALA A 221 8.99 18.55 1.25
CA ALA A 221 10.29 17.95 1.60
C ALA A 221 10.80 16.98 0.53
N PHE A 222 9.93 16.15 -0.07
CA PHE A 222 10.31 15.20 -1.11
C PHE A 222 10.96 15.88 -2.34
N PRO A 223 10.37 16.94 -2.95
CA PRO A 223 11.00 17.64 -4.06
C PRO A 223 12.35 18.27 -3.67
N VAL A 224 12.45 18.84 -2.46
CA VAL A 224 13.71 19.44 -1.97
C VAL A 224 14.79 18.38 -1.81
N ALA A 225 14.46 17.21 -1.23
CA ALA A 225 15.40 16.11 -1.13
C ALA A 225 15.92 15.71 -2.53
N HIS A 226 15.04 15.51 -3.51
CA HIS A 226 15.45 15.17 -4.87
C HIS A 226 16.27 16.25 -5.57
N CYS A 227 16.04 17.55 -5.29
CA CYS A 227 16.89 18.63 -5.81
C CYS A 227 18.31 18.62 -5.22
N MET A 228 18.48 18.19 -3.98
CA MET A 228 19.79 18.12 -3.32
C MET A 228 20.67 16.96 -3.82
N ASN A 229 20.08 16.00 -4.52
CA ASN A 229 20.83 14.94 -5.18
C ASN A 229 21.38 15.44 -6.52
N PHE A 230 22.62 15.91 -6.52
CA PHE A 230 23.34 16.40 -7.71
C PHE A 230 23.37 15.39 -8.89
N PHE A 231 23.01 14.14 -8.66
CA PHE A 231 22.94 13.06 -9.65
C PHE A 231 21.52 12.71 -10.08
N ALA A 232 20.48 13.25 -9.46
CA ALA A 232 19.10 12.79 -9.66
C ALA A 232 18.32 13.51 -10.77
N GLY A 233 18.88 14.52 -11.39
CA GLY A 233 18.19 15.28 -12.44
C GLY A 233 17.18 16.30 -11.88
N GLU A 234 16.05 16.50 -12.59
CA GLU A 234 15.06 17.51 -12.23
C GLU A 234 14.26 17.15 -10.96
N PRO A 235 13.71 18.17 -10.26
CA PRO A 235 12.84 17.97 -9.11
C PRO A 235 11.69 17.04 -9.45
N ARG A 236 11.47 15.99 -8.66
CA ARG A 236 10.36 15.07 -8.85
C ARG A 236 9.22 15.41 -7.92
N THR A 237 8.00 15.33 -8.44
CA THR A 237 6.78 15.42 -7.64
C THR A 237 6.40 14.03 -7.15
N ALA A 238 6.04 13.92 -5.87
CA ALA A 238 5.64 12.64 -5.29
C ALA A 238 4.22 12.23 -5.73
N LEU A 239 4.04 10.94 -5.98
CA LEU A 239 2.74 10.34 -6.31
C LEU A 239 1.68 10.65 -5.25
N GLY A 240 2.01 10.54 -3.97
CA GLY A 240 1.10 10.81 -2.87
C GLY A 240 0.79 12.30 -2.64
N ALA A 241 1.48 13.23 -3.30
CA ALA A 241 1.15 14.65 -3.27
C ALA A 241 0.17 15.04 -4.37
N THR A 242 0.40 14.60 -5.61
CA THR A 242 -0.33 15.08 -6.78
C THR A 242 -1.09 14.01 -7.54
N GLY A 243 -0.86 12.75 -7.25
CA GLY A 243 -1.43 11.62 -7.99
C GLY A 243 -0.57 11.14 -9.16
N PRO A 244 -1.06 10.15 -9.92
CA PRO A 244 -0.33 9.56 -11.04
C PRO A 244 -0.26 10.51 -12.25
N SER A 245 0.77 10.32 -13.06
CA SER A 245 0.92 11.05 -14.33
C SER A 245 -0.15 10.66 -15.35
N ASP A 246 -0.36 11.53 -16.36
CA ASP A 246 -1.29 11.25 -17.45
C ASP A 246 -0.93 9.97 -18.23
N LYS A 247 0.36 9.65 -18.37
CA LYS A 247 0.80 8.42 -19.04
C LYS A 247 0.49 7.17 -18.18
N THR A 248 0.55 7.29 -16.85
CA THR A 248 0.10 6.23 -15.96
C THR A 248 -1.42 6.04 -16.08
N LEU A 249 -2.18 7.14 -16.07
CA LEU A 249 -3.64 7.11 -16.26
C LEU A 249 -4.03 6.51 -17.61
N ALA A 250 -3.30 6.82 -18.68
CA ALA A 250 -3.54 6.30 -20.01
C ALA A 250 -3.46 4.77 -20.11
N GLN A 251 -2.70 4.10 -19.25
CA GLN A 251 -2.65 2.64 -19.18
C GLN A 251 -3.98 2.01 -18.73
N PHE A 252 -4.85 2.80 -18.11
CA PHE A 252 -6.17 2.39 -17.61
C PHE A 252 -7.34 2.97 -18.44
N GLN A 253 -7.10 3.78 -19.50
CA GLN A 253 -8.16 4.47 -20.25
C GLN A 253 -9.23 3.54 -20.86
N GLN A 254 -8.87 2.30 -21.15
CA GLN A 254 -9.82 1.28 -21.62
C GLN A 254 -10.50 0.50 -20.51
N LYS A 255 -10.18 0.81 -19.26
CA LYS A 255 -10.67 0.12 -18.05
C LYS A 255 -11.39 1.14 -17.16
N GLN A 256 -12.26 0.65 -16.30
CA GLN A 256 -12.99 1.50 -15.38
C GLN A 256 -12.02 2.18 -14.39
N SER A 257 -11.82 3.49 -14.54
CA SER A 257 -11.05 4.32 -13.63
C SER A 257 -11.94 5.36 -12.96
N VAL A 258 -11.67 5.66 -11.70
CA VAL A 258 -12.44 6.64 -10.91
C VAL A 258 -11.49 7.55 -10.15
N ALA A 259 -11.67 8.85 -10.29
CA ALA A 259 -11.12 9.83 -9.38
C ALA A 259 -12.15 10.18 -8.32
N ILE A 260 -11.77 10.11 -7.05
CA ILE A 260 -12.67 10.36 -5.91
C ILE A 260 -12.06 11.48 -5.06
N SER A 261 -12.83 12.54 -4.82
CA SER A 261 -12.51 13.51 -3.78
C SER A 261 -13.19 13.08 -2.48
N PHE A 262 -12.38 12.83 -1.45
CA PHE A 262 -12.83 12.28 -0.19
C PHE A 262 -13.10 13.39 0.81
N GLY A 263 -14.38 13.72 1.07
CA GLY A 263 -14.79 14.72 2.06
C GLY A 263 -15.07 14.13 3.43
N ALA A 264 -15.03 14.98 4.46
CA ALA A 264 -15.33 14.61 5.85
C ALA A 264 -16.76 14.09 6.06
N THR A 265 -17.65 14.30 5.12
CA THR A 265 -18.99 13.72 5.11
C THR A 265 -19.03 12.60 4.08
N LEU A 266 -18.60 11.44 4.52
CA LEU A 266 -18.86 10.20 3.85
C LEU A 266 -20.35 9.95 3.82
N LEU A 267 -20.96 10.02 2.69
CA LEU A 267 -22.17 9.30 2.29
C LEU A 267 -22.76 9.94 1.03
N GLY A 268 -22.41 9.37 -0.08
CA GLY A 268 -23.06 9.71 -1.34
C GLY A 268 -22.92 8.58 -2.32
N THR A 269 -23.96 8.46 -3.10
CA THR A 269 -24.23 7.34 -4.01
C THR A 269 -23.07 7.02 -4.95
N CYS A 270 -22.60 5.78 -4.89
CA CYS A 270 -21.73 5.17 -5.90
C CYS A 270 -22.47 5.00 -7.24
N PRO A 271 -21.75 5.14 -8.35
CA PRO A 271 -22.25 4.58 -9.59
C PRO A 271 -22.44 3.07 -9.41
N SER A 272 -23.62 2.58 -9.70
CA SER A 272 -24.07 1.18 -9.81
C SER A 272 -23.34 0.10 -8.97
N PRO A 273 -24.05 -0.83 -8.31
CA PRO A 273 -23.46 -1.97 -7.61
C PRO A 273 -22.65 -2.93 -8.50
N THR A 274 -22.65 -2.72 -9.82
CA THR A 274 -21.87 -3.45 -10.81
C THR A 274 -20.52 -2.79 -11.14
N PHE A 275 -20.20 -1.64 -10.52
CA PHE A 275 -18.99 -0.90 -10.81
C PHE A 275 -17.84 -1.42 -9.94
N ASP A 276 -16.85 -2.04 -10.58
CA ASP A 276 -15.63 -2.56 -9.95
C ASP A 276 -14.42 -1.85 -10.57
N PRO A 277 -14.02 -0.69 -10.02
CA PRO A 277 -12.97 0.12 -10.63
C PRO A 277 -11.61 -0.57 -10.56
N VAL A 278 -10.89 -0.56 -11.68
CA VAL A 278 -9.53 -1.10 -11.77
C VAL A 278 -8.51 -0.09 -11.21
N LEU A 279 -8.78 1.21 -11.37
CA LEU A 279 -7.98 2.28 -10.81
C LEU A 279 -8.86 3.24 -10.03
N VAL A 280 -8.45 3.53 -8.79
CA VAL A 280 -9.04 4.58 -7.95
C VAL A 280 -7.94 5.58 -7.59
N VAL A 281 -8.16 6.85 -7.89
CA VAL A 281 -7.33 7.96 -7.39
C VAL A 281 -8.13 8.72 -6.35
N ALA A 282 -7.74 8.63 -5.09
CA ALA A 282 -8.46 9.22 -3.97
C ALA A 282 -7.75 10.49 -3.46
N ASP A 283 -8.41 11.62 -3.55
CA ASP A 283 -7.94 12.88 -2.96
C ASP A 283 -8.38 12.97 -1.49
N LEU A 284 -7.44 12.84 -0.57
CA LEU A 284 -7.65 12.93 0.87
C LEU A 284 -7.58 14.38 1.40
N THR A 285 -7.31 15.35 0.55
CA THR A 285 -7.20 16.76 0.97
C THR A 285 -8.41 17.25 1.77
N PRO A 286 -9.66 16.91 1.40
CA PRO A 286 -10.83 17.30 2.19
C PRO A 286 -10.86 16.69 3.60
N VAL A 287 -10.48 15.43 3.75
CA VAL A 287 -10.38 14.73 5.05
C VAL A 287 -9.32 15.40 5.93
N HIS A 288 -8.17 15.72 5.36
CA HIS A 288 -7.08 16.38 6.07
C HIS A 288 -7.36 17.87 6.35
N SER A 289 -8.28 18.47 5.63
CA SER A 289 -8.69 19.88 5.80
C SER A 289 -9.91 20.04 6.71
N ASP A 290 -10.49 18.95 7.20
CA ASP A 290 -11.64 19.01 8.09
C ASP A 290 -11.30 19.80 9.35
N PRO A 291 -12.06 20.86 9.71
CA PRO A 291 -11.85 21.63 10.94
C PRO A 291 -11.91 20.79 12.23
N GLN A 292 -12.58 19.65 12.20
CA GLN A 292 -12.63 18.70 13.32
C GLN A 292 -11.39 17.79 13.39
N ASN A 293 -10.58 17.76 12.33
CA ASN A 293 -9.33 17.02 12.32
C ASN A 293 -8.27 17.74 13.14
N LYS A 294 -8.01 17.22 14.35
CA LYS A 294 -7.00 17.77 15.27
C LYS A 294 -5.61 17.17 15.10
N TYR A 295 -5.39 16.41 14.03
CA TYR A 295 -4.08 15.82 13.76
C TYR A 295 -3.02 16.93 13.58
N ASN A 296 -1.91 16.76 14.30
CA ASN A 296 -0.76 17.65 14.21
C ASN A 296 0.48 16.84 13.82
N GLY A 297 0.70 16.70 12.52
CA GLY A 297 1.82 15.96 11.93
C GLY A 297 3.17 16.67 11.99
N GLY A 298 3.29 17.78 12.71
CA GLY A 298 4.49 18.58 12.72
C GLY A 298 4.84 19.11 11.32
N TRP A 299 6.14 19.13 10.98
CA TRP A 299 6.59 19.62 9.67
C TRP A 299 6.16 18.72 8.48
N GLY A 300 5.84 17.47 8.73
CA GLY A 300 5.33 16.53 7.72
C GLY A 300 3.87 16.78 7.32
N GLY A 301 3.17 17.70 7.98
CA GLY A 301 1.76 17.95 7.74
C GLY A 301 0.91 16.70 8.01
N HIS A 302 -0.01 16.38 7.10
CA HIS A 302 -0.88 15.21 7.22
C HIS A 302 -0.33 13.93 6.58
N HIS A 303 1.00 13.82 6.38
CA HIS A 303 1.61 12.65 5.76
C HIS A 303 1.28 11.33 6.49
N SER A 304 1.31 11.32 7.81
CA SER A 304 1.01 10.14 8.62
C SER A 304 -0.44 10.06 9.11
N ASP A 305 -1.32 10.94 8.64
CA ASP A 305 -2.75 10.96 9.00
C ASP A 305 -3.56 9.96 8.17
N ILE A 306 -3.08 8.71 8.10
CA ILE A 306 -3.69 7.62 7.32
C ILE A 306 -4.45 6.60 8.17
N PHE A 307 -4.30 6.65 9.51
CA PHE A 307 -4.93 5.71 10.44
C PHE A 307 -6.31 6.19 10.89
N ARG A 308 -7.10 6.70 9.96
CA ARG A 308 -8.43 7.26 10.20
C ARG A 308 -9.53 6.30 9.77
N PRO A 309 -10.69 6.32 10.44
CA PRO A 309 -11.85 5.54 10.04
C PRO A 309 -12.20 5.72 8.56
N GLU A 310 -12.17 6.98 8.07
CA GLU A 310 -12.53 7.32 6.69
C GLU A 310 -11.63 6.63 5.67
N ILE A 311 -10.32 6.52 5.97
CA ILE A 311 -9.37 5.87 5.06
C ILE A 311 -9.59 4.35 5.05
N TYR A 312 -9.89 3.75 6.21
CA TYR A 312 -10.27 2.34 6.25
C TYR A 312 -11.62 2.07 5.58
N ASP A 313 -12.55 3.02 5.60
CA ASP A 313 -13.79 2.93 4.85
C ASP A 313 -13.54 2.98 3.35
N LEU A 314 -12.66 3.87 2.88
CA LEU A 314 -12.19 3.91 1.50
C LEU A 314 -11.54 2.59 1.07
N MET A 315 -10.59 2.08 1.88
CA MET A 315 -9.93 0.80 1.60
C MET A 315 -10.94 -0.34 1.53
N SER A 316 -11.85 -0.41 2.48
CA SER A 316 -12.89 -1.42 2.56
C SER A 316 -13.82 -1.38 1.36
N TRP A 317 -14.24 -0.18 0.95
CA TRP A 317 -15.01 0.00 -0.27
C TRP A 317 -14.24 -0.48 -1.51
N PHE A 318 -12.98 -0.10 -1.65
CA PHE A 318 -12.14 -0.54 -2.76
C PHE A 318 -11.98 -2.06 -2.80
N LEU A 319 -11.78 -2.70 -1.65
CA LEU A 319 -11.51 -4.13 -1.56
C LEU A 319 -12.75 -4.99 -1.77
N PHE A 320 -13.89 -4.60 -1.22
CA PHE A 320 -15.07 -5.47 -1.12
C PHE A 320 -16.24 -5.01 -1.99
N GLY A 321 -16.21 -3.80 -2.53
CA GLY A 321 -17.32 -3.16 -3.23
C GLY A 321 -18.51 -2.91 -2.31
N GLN A 322 -19.07 -1.72 -2.30
CA GLN A 322 -20.29 -1.43 -1.55
C GLN A 322 -21.48 -1.24 -2.50
N LYS A 323 -22.70 -1.46 -1.99
CA LYS A 323 -23.93 -0.98 -2.66
C LYS A 323 -23.97 0.55 -2.71
N GLU A 324 -23.20 1.22 -1.86
CA GLU A 324 -23.10 2.68 -1.77
C GLU A 324 -21.62 3.08 -1.66
N ALA A 325 -21.11 3.88 -2.59
CA ALA A 325 -19.78 4.46 -2.52
C ALA A 325 -19.79 5.78 -1.76
N PRO A 326 -18.61 6.22 -1.31
CA PRO A 326 -18.40 7.60 -0.86
C PRO A 326 -18.79 8.61 -1.95
N LYS A 327 -19.26 9.78 -1.54
CA LYS A 327 -19.68 10.85 -2.48
C LYS A 327 -18.58 11.19 -3.47
N THR A 328 -18.85 10.91 -4.74
CA THR A 328 -18.02 11.36 -5.85
C THR A 328 -18.27 12.83 -6.10
N VAL A 329 -17.20 13.61 -6.16
CA VAL A 329 -17.21 14.87 -6.87
C VAL A 329 -16.47 14.60 -8.17
N GLU A 330 -17.17 14.62 -9.29
CA GLU A 330 -16.53 14.63 -10.61
C GLU A 330 -15.63 15.86 -10.67
N ILE A 331 -14.37 15.64 -11.02
CA ILE A 331 -13.37 16.70 -11.27
C ILE A 331 -13.35 16.97 -12.76
#